data_96da8db926ccb5ca60831b3d5efa8ee6
#
_entry.id   96da8db926ccb5ca60831b3d5efa8ee6
#
_cell.length_a   1.000
_cell.length_b   1.000
_cell.length_c   1.000
_cell.angle_alpha   90.00
_cell.angle_beta   90.00
_cell.angle_gamma   90.00
#
_symmetry.space_group_name_H-M   'P 1'
#
loop_
_entity.id
_entity.type
_entity.pdbx_description
1 polymer ?
#
loop_
_entity_poly.entity_id
_entity_poly.type
_entity_poly.pdbx_seq_one_letter_code
_entity_poly.pdbx_strand_id
1 'polypeptide(L)'
;ERLLGIDNAMDGMRVKAHPLPGLYVKGIYGKQRFQFSDGLVNGAGLVRGIDGEIVLNELLDSISNKSIDSLPFRKLNVIVGGSFVSKYQPDNSPSLILPENVGTYAGRLRMNYGKVSINGEYAYKINDPSGDNGFVYKEGHAALVNFTYATKGFSLLLDAKTTDNFSFRSDRTAELQDLMINFSPALTKQHS
;
A
#
# COMPACT_ATOMS: atom_id res chain seq x y z
N GLU A 1 -0.70 -5.36 -3.22
CA GLU A 1 -0.41 -4.02 -2.73
C GLU A 1 1.01 -3.63 -3.10
N ARG A 2 1.20 -2.57 -3.86
CA ARG A 2 2.51 -2.15 -4.37
C ARG A 2 2.95 -0.79 -3.81
N LEU A 3 2.00 0.12 -3.58
CA LEU A 3 2.31 1.48 -3.12
C LEU A 3 2.42 1.60 -1.60
N LEU A 4 1.70 0.81 -0.82
CA LEU A 4 1.78 0.81 0.65
C LEU A 4 2.36 -0.49 1.23
N GLY A 5 3.21 -1.19 0.49
CA GLY A 5 3.89 -2.39 0.98
C GLY A 5 4.93 -2.04 2.06
N ILE A 6 4.79 -2.60 3.26
CA ILE A 6 5.77 -2.47 4.34
C ILE A 6 6.65 -3.72 4.32
N ASP A 7 7.88 -3.57 3.85
CA ASP A 7 8.85 -4.66 3.72
C ASP A 7 9.83 -4.75 4.89
N ASN A 8 9.83 -3.76 5.77
CA ASN A 8 10.78 -3.69 6.86
C ASN A 8 10.36 -4.54 8.07
N ALA A 9 11.33 -4.99 8.83
CA ALA A 9 11.08 -5.70 10.08
C ALA A 9 10.34 -4.79 11.07
N MET A 10 9.34 -5.34 11.73
CA MET A 10 8.51 -4.64 12.72
C MET A 10 8.60 -5.33 14.08
N ASP A 11 8.70 -4.51 15.12
CA ASP A 11 8.47 -4.94 16.50
C ASP A 11 7.03 -4.59 16.86
N GLY A 12 6.16 -5.59 16.87
CA GLY A 12 4.73 -5.34 17.03
C GLY A 12 3.85 -6.53 16.69
N MET A 13 2.62 -6.24 16.33
CA MET A 13 1.58 -7.22 16.07
C MET A 13 1.05 -7.10 14.64
N ARG A 14 0.80 -8.23 14.02
CA ARG A 14 0.11 -8.36 12.74
C ARG A 14 -1.07 -9.31 12.89
N VAL A 15 -2.23 -8.85 12.46
CA VAL A 15 -3.47 -9.65 12.42
C VAL A 15 -3.90 -9.84 10.98
N LYS A 16 -4.36 -11.04 10.64
CA LYS A 16 -5.03 -11.35 9.38
C LYS A 16 -6.36 -12.00 9.71
N ALA A 17 -7.43 -11.52 9.10
CA ALA A 17 -8.76 -12.05 9.26
C ALA A 17 -9.43 -12.27 7.89
N HIS A 18 -10.28 -13.27 7.82
CA HIS A 18 -11.11 -13.59 6.67
C HIS A 18 -12.55 -13.77 7.18
N PRO A 19 -13.23 -12.66 7.51
CA PRO A 19 -14.52 -12.73 8.19
C PRO A 19 -15.65 -13.30 7.34
N LEU A 20 -15.58 -13.13 6.02
CA LEU A 20 -16.53 -13.64 5.05
C LEU A 20 -15.79 -14.11 3.80
N PRO A 21 -16.30 -15.09 3.04
CA PRO A 21 -15.76 -15.42 1.72
C PRO A 21 -15.61 -14.16 0.86
N GLY A 22 -14.44 -13.97 0.26
CA GLY A 22 -14.13 -12.81 -0.55
C GLY A 22 -13.78 -11.52 0.21
N LEU A 23 -13.82 -11.49 1.56
CA LEU A 23 -13.40 -10.34 2.36
C LEU A 23 -12.15 -10.66 3.18
N TYR A 24 -11.06 -10.00 2.85
CA TYR A 24 -9.76 -10.16 3.50
C TYR A 24 -9.38 -8.88 4.23
N VAL A 25 -9.00 -8.98 5.50
CA VAL A 25 -8.59 -7.85 6.33
C VAL A 25 -7.24 -8.15 6.97
N LYS A 26 -6.37 -7.16 6.98
CA LYS A 26 -5.08 -7.22 7.68
C LYS A 26 -4.93 -5.97 8.53
N GLY A 27 -4.38 -6.15 9.72
CA GLY A 27 -4.02 -5.06 10.61
C GLY A 27 -2.57 -5.17 11.06
N ILE A 28 -1.91 -4.03 11.25
CA ILE A 28 -0.56 -3.94 11.80
C ILE A 28 -0.52 -2.87 12.88
N TYR A 29 0.31 -3.13 13.90
CA TYR A 29 0.57 -2.19 14.98
C TYR A 29 1.96 -2.47 15.55
N GLY A 30 2.86 -1.47 15.55
CA GLY A 30 4.21 -1.66 16.05
C GLY A 30 5.17 -0.56 15.64
N LYS A 31 6.43 -0.78 15.91
CA LYS A 31 7.53 0.11 15.52
C LYS A 31 8.41 -0.56 14.47
N GLN A 32 8.94 0.22 13.55
CA GLN A 32 9.95 -0.30 12.62
C GLN A 32 11.21 -0.66 13.40
N ARG A 33 11.79 -1.80 13.05
CA ARG A 33 13.03 -2.29 13.65
C ARG A 33 14.18 -2.08 12.67
N PHE A 34 15.21 -1.40 13.12
CA PHE A 34 16.46 -1.22 12.39
C PHE A 34 17.51 -2.21 12.86
N GLN A 35 18.31 -2.73 11.94
CA GLN A 35 19.45 -3.58 12.27
C GLN A 35 20.72 -2.75 12.18
N PHE A 36 21.43 -2.63 13.29
CA PHE A 36 22.74 -2.00 13.38
C PHE A 36 23.79 -3.02 13.83
N SER A 37 25.06 -2.67 13.68
CA SER A 37 26.19 -3.52 14.09
C SER A 37 26.17 -3.97 15.55
N ASP A 38 25.56 -3.17 16.42
CA ASP A 38 25.53 -3.39 17.88
C ASP A 38 24.16 -3.87 18.40
N GLY A 39 23.23 -4.25 17.52
CA GLY A 39 21.92 -4.78 17.91
C GLY A 39 20.75 -4.26 17.07
N LEU A 40 19.54 -4.61 17.52
CA LEU A 40 18.29 -4.19 16.90
C LEU A 40 17.72 -2.99 17.67
N VAL A 41 17.52 -1.89 16.97
CA VAL A 41 16.94 -0.66 17.52
C VAL A 41 15.59 -0.40 16.87
N ASN A 42 14.62 0.04 17.66
CA ASN A 42 13.31 0.42 17.17
C ASN A 42 13.27 1.92 16.84
N GLY A 43 12.61 2.26 15.72
CA GLY A 43 12.31 3.64 15.37
C GLY A 43 11.40 4.33 16.41
N ALA A 44 11.45 5.66 16.46
CA ALA A 44 10.63 6.45 17.38
C ALA A 44 9.14 6.41 17.06
N GLY A 45 8.80 6.32 15.75
CA GLY A 45 7.44 6.36 15.27
C GLY A 45 6.67 5.06 15.48
N LEU A 46 5.47 5.16 16.06
CA LEU A 46 4.50 4.07 16.15
C LEU A 46 3.70 3.97 14.85
N VAL A 47 3.74 2.83 14.21
CA VAL A 47 3.04 2.55 12.95
C VAL A 47 1.77 1.76 13.21
N ARG A 48 0.68 2.21 12.60
CA ARG A 48 -0.62 1.54 12.63
C ARG A 48 -1.14 1.45 11.21
N GLY A 49 -1.71 0.32 10.84
CA GLY A 49 -2.25 0.15 9.50
C GLY A 49 -3.39 -0.84 9.45
N ILE A 50 -4.26 -0.62 8.50
CA ILE A 50 -5.32 -1.55 8.12
C ILE A 50 -5.36 -1.66 6.61
N ASP A 51 -5.58 -2.86 6.12
CA ASP A 51 -5.74 -3.20 4.71
C ASP A 51 -6.96 -4.08 4.54
N GLY A 52 -7.84 -3.71 3.63
CA GLY A 52 -9.02 -4.48 3.27
C GLY A 52 -9.02 -4.80 1.78
N GLU A 53 -9.43 -6.01 1.43
CA GLU A 53 -9.57 -6.46 0.05
C GLU A 53 -10.86 -7.27 -0.11
N ILE A 54 -11.62 -6.95 -1.16
CA ILE A 54 -12.85 -7.63 -1.53
C ILE A 54 -12.64 -8.30 -2.89
N VAL A 55 -12.79 -9.62 -2.92
CA VAL A 55 -12.83 -10.43 -4.13
C VAL A 55 -14.31 -10.60 -4.49
N LEU A 56 -14.79 -9.80 -5.45
CA LEU A 56 -16.23 -9.71 -5.73
C LEU A 56 -16.85 -11.05 -6.12
N ASN A 57 -16.15 -11.87 -6.88
CA ASN A 57 -16.66 -13.16 -7.31
C ASN A 57 -16.90 -14.09 -6.12
N GLU A 58 -15.96 -14.20 -5.18
CA GLU A 58 -16.10 -15.03 -3.98
C GLU A 58 -17.22 -14.51 -3.07
N LEU A 59 -17.34 -13.18 -2.94
CA LEU A 59 -18.39 -12.57 -2.14
C LEU A 59 -19.78 -12.81 -2.73
N LEU A 60 -19.94 -12.66 -4.04
CA LEU A 60 -21.20 -12.90 -4.73
C LEU A 60 -21.60 -14.38 -4.69
N ASP A 61 -20.64 -15.31 -4.84
CA ASP A 61 -20.88 -16.75 -4.69
C ASP A 61 -21.39 -17.09 -3.28
N SER A 62 -20.85 -16.43 -2.27
CA SER A 62 -21.25 -16.64 -0.88
C SER A 62 -22.66 -16.12 -0.56
N ILE A 63 -23.08 -15.02 -1.17
CA ILE A 63 -24.39 -14.39 -0.91
C ILE A 63 -25.48 -15.01 -1.80
N SER A 64 -25.12 -15.40 -3.00
CA SER A 64 -26.05 -16.02 -3.95
C SER A 64 -26.10 -17.53 -3.71
N ASN A 65 -27.24 -18.04 -3.25
CA ASN A 65 -27.51 -19.51 -3.18
C ASN A 65 -27.57 -20.17 -4.57
N LYS A 66 -27.35 -19.42 -5.64
CA LYS A 66 -27.26 -19.92 -7.03
C LYS A 66 -25.82 -19.90 -7.46
N SER A 67 -25.31 -21.03 -7.92
CA SER A 67 -24.01 -21.10 -8.58
C SER A 67 -23.91 -19.98 -9.65
N ILE A 68 -22.90 -19.11 -9.52
CA ILE A 68 -22.60 -18.01 -10.48
C ILE A 68 -22.33 -18.55 -11.89
N ASP A 69 -22.26 -19.86 -12.05
CA ASP A 69 -22.09 -20.54 -13.35
C ASP A 69 -23.05 -20.08 -14.45
N SER A 70 -24.18 -19.49 -14.08
CA SER A 70 -25.20 -18.98 -14.99
C SER A 70 -25.11 -17.48 -15.29
N LEU A 71 -24.21 -16.72 -14.65
CA LEU A 71 -24.11 -15.28 -14.85
C LEU A 71 -23.08 -14.92 -15.95
N PRO A 72 -23.39 -13.92 -16.82
CA PRO A 72 -22.48 -13.50 -17.88
C PRO A 72 -21.13 -12.94 -17.35
N PHE A 73 -21.05 -12.62 -16.06
CA PHE A 73 -19.87 -12.07 -15.40
C PHE A 73 -18.85 -13.11 -14.93
N ARG A 74 -19.06 -14.39 -15.13
CA ARG A 74 -18.15 -15.46 -14.70
C ARG A 74 -16.70 -15.27 -15.19
N LYS A 75 -16.52 -14.65 -16.36
CA LYS A 75 -15.19 -14.38 -16.94
C LYS A 75 -14.53 -13.12 -16.37
N LEU A 76 -15.27 -12.31 -15.63
CA LEU A 76 -14.79 -11.08 -15.04
C LEU A 76 -14.43 -11.31 -13.58
N ASN A 77 -13.15 -11.24 -13.25
CA ASN A 77 -12.67 -11.24 -11.87
C ASN A 77 -12.35 -9.81 -11.46
N VAL A 78 -13.00 -9.33 -10.40
CA VAL A 78 -12.78 -7.97 -9.87
C VAL A 78 -12.38 -8.06 -8.41
N ILE A 79 -11.28 -7.39 -8.09
CA ILE A 79 -10.77 -7.25 -6.74
C ILE A 79 -10.63 -5.76 -6.44
N VAL A 80 -11.30 -5.31 -5.37
CA VAL A 80 -11.21 -3.92 -4.88
C VAL A 80 -10.56 -3.95 -3.51
N GLY A 81 -9.63 -3.05 -3.27
CA GLY A 81 -8.97 -2.95 -1.98
C GLY A 81 -8.74 -1.51 -1.55
N GLY A 82 -8.59 -1.33 -0.24
CA GLY A 82 -8.23 -0.07 0.36
C GLY A 82 -7.31 -0.28 1.55
N SER A 83 -6.39 0.64 1.73
CA SER A 83 -5.40 0.58 2.81
C SER A 83 -5.30 1.94 3.49
N PHE A 84 -5.02 1.90 4.77
CA PHE A 84 -4.66 3.06 5.56
C PHE A 84 -3.44 2.71 6.41
N VAL A 85 -2.43 3.56 6.38
CA VAL A 85 -1.26 3.47 7.26
C VAL A 85 -1.05 4.81 7.93
N SER A 86 -0.82 4.81 9.22
CA SER A 86 -0.54 6.01 9.99
C SER A 86 0.70 5.82 10.83
N LYS A 87 1.49 6.86 10.92
CA LYS A 87 2.63 6.96 11.83
C LYS A 87 2.31 8.01 12.89
N TYR A 88 2.49 7.63 14.15
CA TYR A 88 2.41 8.53 15.28
C TYR A 88 3.78 8.69 15.92
N GLN A 89 4.26 9.92 16.00
CA GLN A 89 5.52 10.25 16.66
C GLN A 89 5.32 11.55 17.44
N PRO A 90 5.29 11.49 18.79
CA PRO A 90 5.21 12.67 19.61
C PRO A 90 6.44 13.55 19.39
N ASP A 91 6.22 14.85 19.34
CA ASP A 91 7.28 15.83 19.23
C ASP A 91 7.30 16.70 20.49
N ASN A 92 8.45 16.73 21.14
CA ASN A 92 8.68 17.55 22.33
C ASN A 92 9.39 18.88 22.00
N SER A 93 9.46 19.25 20.70
CA SER A 93 10.08 20.51 20.30
C SER A 93 9.24 21.68 20.73
N PRO A 94 9.75 22.62 21.54
CA PRO A 94 8.97 23.79 21.99
C PRO A 94 8.71 24.81 20.88
N SER A 95 9.34 24.66 19.73
CA SER A 95 9.31 25.66 18.65
C SER A 95 8.49 25.23 17.42
N LEU A 96 8.03 24.00 17.35
CA LEU A 96 7.30 23.46 16.18
C LEU A 96 6.05 22.71 16.63
N ILE A 97 4.89 23.24 16.30
CA ILE A 97 3.61 22.52 16.43
C ILE A 97 3.48 21.65 15.20
N LEU A 98 4.04 20.44 15.26
CA LEU A 98 3.94 19.46 14.19
C LEU A 98 2.76 18.52 14.42
N PRO A 99 2.00 18.08 13.37
CA PRO A 99 1.09 16.97 13.56
C PRO A 99 1.90 15.76 14.00
N GLU A 100 1.50 15.18 15.10
CA GLU A 100 2.07 13.96 15.62
C GLU A 100 1.73 12.76 14.74
N ASN A 101 0.73 12.89 13.86
CA ASN A 101 0.24 11.84 13.00
C ASN A 101 0.43 12.17 11.52
N VAL A 102 1.07 11.26 10.81
CA VAL A 102 1.11 11.22 9.35
C VAL A 102 0.22 10.08 8.88
N GLY A 103 -0.66 10.34 7.94
CA GLY A 103 -1.57 9.33 7.37
C GLY A 103 -1.31 9.10 5.88
N THR A 104 -1.45 7.86 5.44
CA THR A 104 -1.39 7.49 4.04
C THR A 104 -2.55 6.56 3.71
N TYR A 105 -3.29 6.89 2.67
CA TYR A 105 -4.44 6.15 2.17
C TYR A 105 -4.11 5.57 0.80
N ALA A 106 -4.58 4.38 0.51
CA ALA A 106 -4.53 3.85 -0.84
C ALA A 106 -5.82 3.14 -1.22
N GLY A 107 -6.21 3.29 -2.49
CA GLY A 107 -7.25 2.52 -3.13
C GLY A 107 -6.66 1.72 -4.28
N ARG A 108 -7.15 0.49 -4.50
CA ARG A 108 -6.69 -0.37 -5.58
C ARG A 108 -7.83 -1.12 -6.24
N LEU A 109 -7.68 -1.33 -7.53
CA LEU A 109 -8.59 -2.09 -8.37
C LEU A 109 -7.77 -3.07 -9.21
N ARG A 110 -8.17 -4.33 -9.23
CA ARG A 110 -7.69 -5.33 -10.20
C ARG A 110 -8.88 -5.92 -10.93
N MET A 111 -8.78 -5.96 -12.23
CA MET A 111 -9.83 -6.47 -13.09
C MET A 111 -9.22 -7.38 -14.16
N ASN A 112 -9.72 -8.61 -14.24
CA ASN A 112 -9.30 -9.58 -15.25
C ASN A 112 -10.53 -10.03 -16.04
N TYR A 113 -10.47 -9.89 -17.36
CA TYR A 113 -11.51 -10.35 -18.26
C TYR A 113 -10.91 -11.04 -19.49
N GLY A 114 -10.98 -12.35 -19.52
CA GLY A 114 -10.44 -13.14 -20.62
C GLY A 114 -8.94 -12.88 -20.87
N LYS A 115 -8.66 -12.13 -21.94
CA LYS A 115 -7.29 -11.79 -22.37
C LYS A 115 -6.78 -10.45 -21.84
N VAL A 116 -7.61 -9.72 -21.13
CA VAL A 116 -7.33 -8.38 -20.62
C VAL A 116 -7.17 -8.41 -19.11
N SER A 117 -6.12 -7.76 -18.60
CA SER A 117 -5.93 -7.48 -17.19
C SER A 117 -5.64 -6.00 -16.98
N ILE A 118 -6.31 -5.40 -16.01
CA ILE A 118 -6.12 -4.01 -15.60
C ILE A 118 -5.86 -3.99 -14.10
N ASN A 119 -4.79 -3.34 -13.69
CA ASN A 119 -4.49 -3.09 -12.28
C ASN A 119 -4.25 -1.61 -12.09
N GLY A 120 -4.93 -1.01 -11.13
CA GLY A 120 -4.75 0.38 -10.74
C GLY A 120 -4.57 0.50 -9.24
N GLU A 121 -3.68 1.39 -8.82
CA GLU A 121 -3.49 1.74 -7.41
C GLU A 121 -3.21 3.24 -7.32
N TYR A 122 -3.89 3.91 -6.40
CA TYR A 122 -3.68 5.30 -6.08
C TYR A 122 -3.47 5.45 -4.58
N ALA A 123 -2.45 6.18 -4.19
CA ALA A 123 -2.13 6.46 -2.80
C ALA A 123 -1.94 7.96 -2.56
N TYR A 124 -2.37 8.42 -1.40
CA TYR A 124 -2.31 9.81 -0.96
C TYR A 124 -1.81 9.90 0.47
N LYS A 125 -0.84 10.77 0.70
CA LYS A 125 -0.20 11.01 1.99
C LYS A 125 -0.52 12.42 2.47
N ILE A 126 -0.85 12.54 3.75
CA ILE A 126 -1.19 13.82 4.40
C ILE A 126 -0.26 14.10 5.58
N ASN A 127 -0.06 15.37 5.86
CA ASN A 127 0.60 15.88 7.07
C ASN A 127 2.01 15.30 7.31
N ASP A 128 2.84 15.22 6.28
CA ASP A 128 4.19 14.70 6.45
C ASP A 128 5.23 15.82 6.66
N PRO A 129 5.65 16.08 7.91
CA PRO A 129 6.66 17.05 8.25
C PRO A 129 8.07 16.44 8.29
N SER A 130 8.36 15.45 7.46
CA SER A 130 9.67 14.82 7.43
C SER A 130 10.79 15.78 7.00
N GLY A 131 12.04 15.38 7.26
CA GLY A 131 13.22 16.12 6.83
C GLY A 131 13.27 16.35 5.32
N ASP A 132 12.75 15.42 4.49
CA ASP A 132 12.61 15.59 3.04
C ASP A 132 11.75 16.79 2.67
N ASN A 133 10.80 17.14 3.50
CA ASN A 133 9.90 18.28 3.33
C ASN A 133 10.40 19.55 4.02
N GLY A 134 11.64 19.53 4.58
CA GLY A 134 12.19 20.66 5.34
C GLY A 134 11.42 20.92 6.63
N PHE A 135 10.87 19.86 7.25
CA PHE A 135 10.01 19.94 8.46
C PHE A 135 8.76 20.79 8.30
N VAL A 136 8.29 20.95 7.06
CA VAL A 136 7.03 21.64 6.73
C VAL A 136 6.00 20.61 6.32
N TYR A 137 4.76 20.80 6.67
CA TYR A 137 3.65 19.93 6.27
C TYR A 137 3.49 19.90 4.76
N LYS A 138 3.65 18.72 4.19
CA LYS A 138 3.38 18.50 2.77
C LYS A 138 2.56 17.25 2.56
N GLU A 139 1.73 17.33 1.58
CA GLU A 139 0.99 16.21 1.02
C GLU A 139 1.82 15.54 -0.06
N GLY A 140 1.42 14.34 -0.43
CA GLY A 140 2.05 13.62 -1.51
C GLY A 140 1.11 12.58 -2.10
N HIS A 141 1.35 12.20 -3.35
CA HIS A 141 0.54 11.19 -4.00
C HIS A 141 1.36 10.28 -4.91
N ALA A 142 0.84 9.10 -5.13
CA ALA A 142 1.37 8.15 -6.11
C ALA A 142 0.24 7.44 -6.84
N ALA A 143 0.42 7.22 -8.12
CA ALA A 143 -0.50 6.42 -8.92
C ALA A 143 0.27 5.41 -9.76
N LEU A 144 -0.29 4.22 -9.90
CA LEU A 144 0.23 3.13 -10.70
C LEU A 144 -0.93 2.51 -11.49
N VAL A 145 -0.76 2.36 -12.80
CA VAL A 145 -1.73 1.68 -13.67
C VAL A 145 -0.97 0.71 -14.57
N ASN A 146 -1.41 -0.54 -14.58
CA ASN A 146 -0.91 -1.56 -15.48
C ASN A 146 -2.06 -2.06 -16.35
N PHE A 147 -1.84 -2.15 -17.64
CA PHE A 147 -2.73 -2.78 -18.59
C PHE A 147 -2.00 -3.92 -19.30
N THR A 148 -2.60 -5.09 -19.35
CA THR A 148 -2.05 -6.24 -20.07
C THR A 148 -3.10 -6.82 -21.00
N TYR A 149 -2.71 -7.04 -22.24
CA TYR A 149 -3.46 -7.85 -23.19
C TYR A 149 -2.57 -9.01 -23.65
N ALA A 150 -3.04 -10.25 -23.49
CA ALA A 150 -2.28 -11.44 -23.87
C ALA A 150 -3.11 -12.42 -24.68
N THR A 151 -2.58 -12.85 -25.83
CA THR A 151 -3.17 -13.89 -26.69
C THR A 151 -2.08 -14.77 -27.27
N LYS A 152 -2.45 -15.86 -27.94
CA LYS A 152 -1.45 -16.78 -28.54
C LYS A 152 -0.58 -16.02 -29.56
N GLY A 153 0.72 -15.98 -29.29
CA GLY A 153 1.69 -15.33 -30.18
C GLY A 153 1.80 -13.81 -30.07
N PHE A 154 1.00 -13.15 -29.18
CA PHE A 154 1.08 -11.70 -28.99
C PHE A 154 0.73 -11.29 -27.58
N SER A 155 1.54 -10.39 -26.99
CA SER A 155 1.22 -9.73 -25.73
C SER A 155 1.57 -8.26 -25.78
N LEU A 156 0.74 -7.43 -25.14
CA LEU A 156 0.94 -6.00 -24.95
C LEU A 156 0.89 -5.71 -23.44
N LEU A 157 1.91 -5.03 -22.95
CA LEU A 157 1.97 -4.52 -21.58
C LEU A 157 2.16 -3.01 -21.63
N LEU A 158 1.29 -2.29 -20.95
CA LEU A 158 1.39 -0.84 -20.75
C LEU A 158 1.41 -0.54 -19.26
N ASP A 159 2.45 0.14 -18.83
CA ASP A 159 2.63 0.58 -17.45
C ASP A 159 2.73 2.10 -17.40
N ALA A 160 1.95 2.71 -16.51
CA ALA A 160 2.03 4.12 -16.21
C ALA A 160 2.17 4.33 -14.71
N LYS A 161 3.04 5.27 -14.33
CA LYS A 161 3.31 5.59 -12.93
C LYS A 161 3.58 7.07 -12.77
N THR A 162 3.03 7.65 -11.73
CA THR A 162 3.38 8.99 -11.26
C THR A 162 3.58 9.00 -9.76
N THR A 163 4.51 9.80 -9.28
CA THR A 163 4.76 9.99 -7.86
C THR A 163 5.13 11.45 -7.62
N ASP A 164 4.56 12.04 -6.60
CA ASP A 164 4.90 13.36 -6.12
C ASP A 164 4.96 13.34 -4.59
N ASN A 165 6.10 13.68 -4.03
CA ASN A 165 6.37 13.74 -2.58
C ASN A 165 5.85 12.51 -1.80
N PHE A 166 5.94 11.32 -2.37
CA PHE A 166 5.37 10.10 -1.80
C PHE A 166 6.45 9.21 -1.17
N SER A 167 7.16 9.73 -0.16
CA SER A 167 8.01 8.97 0.75
C SER A 167 7.33 8.83 2.10
N PHE A 168 7.44 7.69 2.76
CA PHE A 168 6.89 7.46 4.09
C PHE A 168 7.97 6.87 4.99
N ARG A 169 8.37 7.62 6.02
CA ARG A 169 9.45 7.26 6.91
C ARG A 169 8.90 6.87 8.28
N SER A 170 9.59 5.95 8.94
CA SER A 170 9.25 5.53 10.30
C SER A 170 9.58 6.58 11.36
N ASP A 171 10.50 7.47 11.04
CA ASP A 171 10.97 8.57 11.90
C ASP A 171 11.09 9.84 11.06
N ARG A 172 10.87 11.03 11.66
CA ARG A 172 11.00 12.33 10.97
C ARG A 172 12.42 12.63 10.52
N THR A 173 13.38 12.17 11.28
CA THR A 173 14.81 12.39 11.03
C THR A 173 15.48 11.22 10.31
N ALA A 174 14.72 10.16 9.99
CA ALA A 174 15.26 9.00 9.30
C ALA A 174 15.81 9.36 7.92
N GLU A 175 16.92 8.77 7.54
CA GLU A 175 17.54 8.94 6.23
C GLU A 175 16.76 8.19 5.15
N LEU A 176 17.10 8.41 3.87
CA LEU A 176 16.45 7.80 2.71
C LEU A 176 16.43 6.26 2.76
N GLN A 177 17.48 5.66 3.31
CA GLN A 177 17.58 4.21 3.47
C GLN A 177 16.59 3.63 4.48
N ASP A 178 16.01 4.47 5.34
CA ASP A 178 15.07 4.10 6.39
C ASP A 178 13.62 4.26 5.96
N LEU A 179 13.35 4.27 4.66
CA LEU A 179 12.00 4.30 4.12
C LEU A 179 11.22 3.06 4.56
N MET A 180 10.09 3.30 5.22
CA MET A 180 9.22 2.24 5.71
C MET A 180 8.35 1.65 4.61
N ILE A 181 7.95 2.47 3.64
CA ILE A 181 7.15 2.05 2.51
C ILE A 181 8.01 2.12 1.25
N ASN A 182 8.22 0.98 0.63
CA ASN A 182 8.84 0.92 -0.68
C ASN A 182 7.77 1.25 -1.74
N PHE A 183 7.59 2.53 -1.96
CA PHE A 183 6.51 3.12 -2.75
C PHE A 183 6.69 2.99 -4.26
N SER A 184 7.83 2.53 -4.73
CA SER A 184 8.15 2.74 -6.12
C SER A 184 8.84 1.54 -6.77
N PRO A 185 8.09 0.47 -7.08
CA PRO A 185 8.65 -0.57 -7.93
C PRO A 185 9.11 0.05 -9.26
N ALA A 186 10.29 -0.31 -9.71
CA ALA A 186 10.76 0.10 -11.03
C ALA A 186 9.76 -0.36 -12.10
N LEU A 187 9.43 0.52 -13.05
CA LEU A 187 8.58 0.17 -14.19
C LEU A 187 9.27 -0.80 -15.13
N THR A 188 10.59 -0.68 -15.25
CA THR A 188 11.44 -1.57 -16.03
C THR A 188 12.66 -1.95 -15.21
N LYS A 189 13.02 -3.24 -15.17
CA LYS A 189 14.36 -3.61 -14.79
C LYS A 189 15.29 -3.12 -15.90
N GLN A 190 16.09 -2.11 -15.62
CA GLN A 190 17.26 -1.86 -16.45
C GLN A 190 18.20 -3.06 -16.25
N HIS A 191 18.28 -3.93 -17.25
CA HIS A 191 19.37 -4.87 -17.33
C HIS A 191 20.60 -4.07 -17.73
N SER A 192 21.45 -3.78 -16.78
CA SER A 192 22.82 -3.37 -17.01
C SER A 192 23.66 -4.61 -17.31
#